data_9fe8c461e8c307c7d65cc53f834f6489
#
_entry.id   9fe8c461e8c307c7d65cc53f834f6489
#
_cell.length_a   1.000
_cell.length_b   1.000
_cell.length_c   1.000
_cell.angle_alpha   90.00
_cell.angle_beta   90.00
_cell.angle_gamma   90.00
#
_symmetry.space_group_name_H-M   'P 1'
#
loop_
_entity.id
_entity.type
_entity.pdbx_description
1 polymer ?
#
loop_
_entity_poly.entity_id
_entity_poly.type
_entity_poly.pdbx_seq_one_letter_code
_entity_poly.pdbx_strand_id
1 'polypeptide(L)'
;IFSRVFPIFNKPAKEGDYSKRVIAEHSYVQRLPDYRESADTLKVKVKKINARFYPEGGNLVRGLTSTVAFDIYDEEGAHIAADVHIINGTDTITSSRSEYQGRGLLRYTPDGEASKILVTDSTGRHREFSFPDPLQSGYVLSVNAQNPQSILMHVNASPNLYGKSVCWVVTHNGMIESADTATVNSDGTIRQFMRDELESGVNQITLMDDEGHIVADRLFFNYPHDQSDTINITS
;
A
#
# COMPACT_ATOMS: atom_id res chain seq x y z
N ILE A 1 11.60 -2.32 1.42
CA ILE A 1 12.90 -1.85 1.94
C ILE A 1 12.58 -0.81 2.99
N PHE A 2 12.80 -1.13 4.27
CA PHE A 2 12.68 -0.18 5.35
C PHE A 2 14.00 0.57 5.48
N SER A 3 14.03 1.87 5.17
CA SER A 3 15.15 2.72 5.50
C SER A 3 14.81 3.55 6.73
N ARG A 4 15.61 3.44 7.78
CA ARG A 4 15.59 4.35 8.93
C ARG A 4 16.82 5.23 8.84
N VAL A 5 16.62 6.53 8.80
CA VAL A 5 17.73 7.48 8.89
C VAL A 5 17.95 7.77 10.37
N PHE A 6 19.13 7.43 10.86
CA PHE A 6 19.57 7.82 12.19
C PHE A 6 20.50 9.02 12.05
N PRO A 7 20.24 10.15 12.70
CA PRO A 7 21.19 11.25 12.73
C PRO A 7 22.42 10.81 13.54
N ILE A 8 23.59 10.85 12.92
CA ILE A 8 24.86 10.59 13.58
C ILE A 8 25.46 11.93 13.95
N PHE A 9 25.58 12.18 15.23
CA PHE A 9 26.24 13.40 15.74
C PHE A 9 27.71 13.10 16.03
N ASN A 10 28.60 14.05 15.72
CA ASN A 10 29.98 13.96 16.15
C ASN A 10 30.06 14.02 17.69
N LYS A 11 30.98 13.25 18.28
CA LYS A 11 31.21 13.27 19.71
C LYS A 11 31.52 14.71 20.13
N PRO A 12 30.81 15.29 21.11
CA PRO A 12 31.10 16.65 21.56
C PRO A 12 32.47 16.73 22.20
N ALA A 13 33.08 17.91 22.12
CA ALA A 13 34.39 18.15 22.68
C ALA A 13 34.42 18.08 24.21
N LYS A 14 33.26 18.25 24.86
CA LYS A 14 33.08 18.15 26.32
C LYS A 14 31.82 17.41 26.65
N GLU A 15 31.87 16.61 27.73
CA GLU A 15 30.70 15.92 28.27
C GLU A 15 29.61 16.93 28.66
N GLY A 16 28.39 16.71 28.26
CA GLY A 16 27.24 17.60 28.51
C GLY A 16 26.93 18.61 27.39
N ASP A 17 27.74 18.73 26.35
CA ASP A 17 27.49 19.67 25.23
C ASP A 17 26.30 19.21 24.34
N TYR A 18 25.88 17.96 24.44
CA TYR A 18 24.69 17.47 23.75
C TYR A 18 23.42 18.22 24.16
N SER A 19 23.24 18.42 25.46
CA SER A 19 22.07 19.11 25.98
C SER A 19 22.03 20.58 25.58
N LYS A 20 23.18 21.22 25.50
CA LYS A 20 23.27 22.62 25.09
C LYS A 20 22.98 22.82 23.60
N ARG A 21 23.36 21.89 22.75
CA ARG A 21 23.06 21.96 21.31
C ARG A 21 21.57 21.79 21.04
N VAL A 22 20.95 20.81 21.66
CA VAL A 22 19.50 20.57 21.53
C VAL A 22 18.71 21.77 22.06
N ILE A 23 19.14 22.36 23.19
CA ILE A 23 18.50 23.57 23.76
C ILE A 23 18.73 24.77 22.85
N ALA A 24 19.91 24.89 22.23
CA ALA A 24 20.22 26.01 21.32
C ALA A 24 19.36 25.91 20.03
N GLU A 25 19.16 24.73 19.48
CA GLU A 25 18.28 24.54 18.34
C GLU A 25 16.82 24.81 18.70
N HIS A 26 16.35 24.34 19.85
CA HIS A 26 15.01 24.68 20.34
C HIS A 26 14.84 26.18 20.64
N SER A 27 15.84 26.80 21.22
CA SER A 27 15.80 28.25 21.49
C SER A 27 15.95 29.09 20.23
N TYR A 28 16.59 28.58 19.19
CA TYR A 28 16.65 29.23 17.89
C TYR A 28 15.31 29.22 17.17
N VAL A 29 14.57 28.11 17.26
CA VAL A 29 13.18 28.03 16.72
C VAL A 29 12.22 28.93 17.52
N GLN A 30 12.46 29.09 18.82
CA GLN A 30 11.66 30.00 19.66
C GLN A 30 12.07 31.46 19.53
N ARG A 31 13.27 31.76 19.04
CA ARG A 31 13.72 33.10 18.70
C ARG A 31 13.48 33.43 17.23
N LEU A 32 12.28 33.20 16.74
CA LEU A 32 11.88 33.92 15.55
C LEU A 32 11.77 35.39 15.96
N PRO A 33 12.73 36.23 15.57
CA PRO A 33 12.62 37.65 15.83
C PRO A 33 11.46 38.16 15.00
N ASP A 34 10.71 39.02 15.61
CA ASP A 34 9.74 39.84 14.94
C ASP A 34 8.55 39.14 14.30
N TYR A 35 7.82 38.41 15.13
CA TYR A 35 6.41 38.14 14.87
C TYR A 35 5.54 39.43 14.90
N ARG A 36 6.17 40.59 14.89
CA ARG A 36 5.44 41.88 14.97
C ARG A 36 5.16 42.52 13.63
N GLU A 37 5.77 42.05 12.58
CA GLU A 37 5.49 42.60 11.26
C GLU A 37 5.08 41.49 10.33
N SER A 38 3.86 41.35 10.21
CA SER A 38 3.08 40.85 9.09
C SER A 38 1.94 39.95 9.53
N ALA A 39 0.99 40.53 10.24
CA ALA A 39 -0.35 39.97 10.28
C ALA A 39 -0.95 39.86 8.86
N ASP A 40 -0.28 40.43 7.85
CA ASP A 40 -0.78 40.46 6.47
C ASP A 40 -0.18 39.44 5.50
N THR A 41 0.74 38.58 5.95
CA THR A 41 1.31 37.58 5.02
C THR A 41 1.68 36.26 5.67
N LEU A 42 0.94 35.77 6.63
CA LEU A 42 0.85 34.33 6.83
C LEU A 42 0.11 33.79 5.60
N LYS A 43 0.80 33.69 4.48
CA LYS A 43 0.45 32.71 3.46
C LYS A 43 0.56 31.37 4.18
N VAL A 44 -0.55 30.93 4.77
CA VAL A 44 -0.67 29.54 5.22
C VAL A 44 -0.23 28.72 4.02
N LYS A 45 0.98 28.17 4.10
CA LYS A 45 1.50 27.32 3.03
C LYS A 45 0.53 26.16 2.95
N VAL A 46 -0.35 26.19 1.97
CA VAL A 46 -1.36 25.16 1.79
C VAL A 46 -0.58 23.87 1.52
N LYS A 47 -0.51 23.00 2.52
CA LYS A 47 0.17 21.72 2.38
C LYS A 47 -0.50 20.95 1.26
N LYS A 48 0.29 20.50 0.28
CA LYS A 48 -0.24 19.71 -0.84
C LYS A 48 -0.57 18.30 -0.36
N ILE A 49 -1.67 17.77 -0.86
CA ILE A 49 -2.02 16.35 -0.70
C ILE A 49 -1.17 15.56 -1.68
N ASN A 50 -0.50 14.51 -1.22
CA ASN A 50 0.15 13.52 -2.04
C ASN A 50 -0.52 12.16 -1.81
N ALA A 51 -0.53 11.33 -2.85
CA ALA A 51 -1.13 10.01 -2.80
C ALA A 51 -0.31 9.01 -3.60
N ARG A 52 -0.32 7.76 -3.15
CA ARG A 52 0.18 6.60 -3.89
C ARG A 52 -0.93 5.57 -3.94
N PHE A 53 -1.01 4.88 -5.07
CA PHE A 53 -2.00 3.85 -5.32
C PHE A 53 -1.29 2.58 -5.76
N TYR A 54 -1.69 1.46 -5.16
CA TYR A 54 -1.05 0.17 -5.31
C TYR A 54 -2.11 -0.88 -5.69
N PRO A 55 -2.32 -1.13 -6.98
CA PRO A 55 -3.17 -2.24 -7.41
C PRO A 55 -2.63 -3.57 -6.87
N GLU A 56 -3.49 -4.39 -6.33
CA GLU A 56 -3.14 -5.71 -5.84
C GLU A 56 -2.68 -6.59 -7.01
N GLY A 57 -1.51 -7.25 -6.86
CA GLY A 57 -0.86 -7.98 -7.93
C GLY A 57 -0.06 -7.13 -8.92
N GLY A 58 -0.03 -5.79 -8.75
CA GLY A 58 0.85 -4.87 -9.46
C GLY A 58 0.20 -4.07 -10.57
N ASN A 59 -0.71 -4.64 -11.36
CA ASN A 59 -1.32 -3.98 -12.51
C ASN A 59 -2.85 -3.91 -12.43
N LEU A 60 -3.40 -2.82 -12.97
CA LEU A 60 -4.83 -2.78 -13.32
C LEU A 60 -5.02 -3.43 -14.70
N VAL A 61 -6.08 -4.19 -14.84
CA VAL A 61 -6.45 -4.85 -16.12
C VAL A 61 -7.87 -4.45 -16.47
N ARG A 62 -8.09 -4.04 -17.73
CA ARG A 62 -9.39 -3.61 -18.22
C ARG A 62 -10.44 -4.72 -18.04
N GLY A 63 -11.59 -4.34 -17.46
CA GLY A 63 -12.71 -5.24 -17.22
C GLY A 63 -12.54 -6.19 -16.05
N LEU A 64 -11.39 -6.19 -15.35
CA LEU A 64 -11.16 -7.01 -14.18
C LEU A 64 -11.14 -6.15 -12.91
N THR A 65 -11.89 -6.57 -11.91
CA THR A 65 -11.94 -5.89 -10.62
C THR A 65 -10.65 -6.16 -9.84
N SER A 66 -10.00 -5.10 -9.40
CA SER A 66 -8.81 -5.14 -8.53
C SER A 66 -9.09 -4.44 -7.21
N THR A 67 -8.46 -4.92 -6.13
CA THR A 67 -8.29 -4.15 -4.91
C THR A 67 -7.11 -3.21 -5.10
N VAL A 68 -7.29 -1.93 -4.76
CA VAL A 68 -6.23 -0.94 -4.82
C VAL A 68 -6.01 -0.40 -3.42
N ALA A 69 -4.82 -0.61 -2.89
CA ALA A 69 -4.41 0.05 -1.66
C ALA A 69 -3.98 1.49 -1.97
N PHE A 70 -4.22 2.39 -1.04
CA PHE A 70 -3.76 3.77 -1.16
C PHE A 70 -3.10 4.26 0.12
N ASP A 71 -2.22 5.25 -0.04
CA ASP A 71 -1.48 5.91 1.03
C ASP A 71 -1.48 7.43 0.78
N ILE A 72 -2.09 8.20 1.69
CA ILE A 72 -2.28 9.63 1.56
C ILE A 72 -1.42 10.36 2.59
N TYR A 73 -0.63 11.32 2.13
CA TYR A 73 0.32 12.05 2.96
C TYR A 73 0.51 13.49 2.49
N ASP A 74 1.04 14.36 3.34
CA ASP A 74 1.38 15.73 3.00
C ASP A 74 2.80 15.88 2.41
N GLU A 75 3.24 17.11 2.15
CA GLU A 75 4.58 17.40 1.63
C GLU A 75 5.71 17.01 2.59
N GLU A 76 5.44 16.89 3.87
CA GLU A 76 6.39 16.51 4.90
C GLU A 76 6.42 14.99 5.13
N GLY A 77 5.55 14.25 4.42
CA GLY A 77 5.39 12.80 4.55
C GLY A 77 4.51 12.38 5.72
N ALA A 78 3.84 13.32 6.39
CA ALA A 78 2.88 13.00 7.44
C ALA A 78 1.56 12.48 6.83
N HIS A 79 1.10 11.34 7.32
CA HIS A 79 -0.14 10.74 6.85
C HIS A 79 -1.36 11.58 7.24
N ILE A 80 -2.30 11.73 6.31
CA ILE A 80 -3.52 12.50 6.50
C ILE A 80 -4.77 11.67 6.23
N ALA A 81 -5.79 11.87 7.04
CA ALA A 81 -7.09 11.26 6.80
C ALA A 81 -7.77 11.93 5.60
N ALA A 82 -8.27 11.11 4.69
CA ALA A 82 -8.89 11.60 3.46
C ALA A 82 -9.99 10.66 2.94
N ASP A 83 -10.92 11.24 2.20
CA ASP A 83 -11.87 10.53 1.36
C ASP A 83 -11.29 10.42 -0.05
N VAL A 84 -11.40 9.24 -0.65
CA VAL A 84 -10.88 8.90 -1.98
C VAL A 84 -12.04 8.48 -2.86
N HIS A 85 -12.23 9.16 -3.98
CA HIS A 85 -13.28 8.88 -4.95
C HIS A 85 -12.66 8.59 -6.31
N ILE A 86 -13.09 7.53 -6.96
CA ILE A 86 -12.82 7.34 -8.39
C ILE A 86 -13.99 7.92 -9.15
N ILE A 87 -13.70 8.85 -10.05
CA ILE A 87 -14.69 9.60 -10.82
C ILE A 87 -14.46 9.41 -12.32
N ASN A 88 -15.57 9.35 -13.06
CA ASN A 88 -15.60 9.43 -14.51
C ASN A 88 -16.50 10.61 -14.90
N GLY A 89 -15.91 11.69 -15.40
CA GLY A 89 -16.62 12.93 -15.60
C GLY A 89 -17.18 13.47 -14.29
N THR A 90 -18.51 13.49 -14.15
CA THR A 90 -19.23 13.92 -12.95
C THR A 90 -19.64 12.79 -12.02
N ASP A 91 -19.53 11.54 -12.50
CA ASP A 91 -20.04 10.37 -11.80
C ASP A 91 -18.98 9.76 -10.90
N THR A 92 -19.37 9.44 -9.66
CA THR A 92 -18.52 8.70 -8.73
C THR A 92 -18.72 7.20 -8.95
N ILE A 93 -17.66 6.52 -9.40
CA ILE A 93 -17.68 5.07 -9.65
C ILE A 93 -17.58 4.30 -8.33
N THR A 94 -16.63 4.69 -7.48
CA THR A 94 -16.41 4.09 -6.17
C THR A 94 -15.80 5.08 -5.21
N SER A 95 -15.98 4.84 -3.93
CA SER A 95 -15.42 5.69 -2.88
C SER A 95 -14.92 4.86 -1.72
N SER A 96 -13.92 5.36 -1.05
CA SER A 96 -13.37 4.81 0.17
C SER A 96 -12.83 5.92 1.06
N ARG A 97 -12.68 5.64 2.34
CA ARG A 97 -12.05 6.53 3.29
C ARG A 97 -10.80 5.88 3.86
N SER A 98 -9.79 6.68 4.18
CA SER A 98 -8.63 6.18 4.88
C SER A 98 -9.01 5.67 6.27
N GLU A 99 -8.64 4.43 6.58
CA GLU A 99 -8.98 3.76 7.84
C GLU A 99 -7.88 3.93 8.88
N TYR A 100 -6.62 3.88 8.44
CA TYR A 100 -5.48 3.93 9.33
C TYR A 100 -4.36 4.81 8.76
N GLN A 101 -4.06 5.90 9.44
CA GLN A 101 -2.93 6.78 9.09
C GLN A 101 -2.84 7.09 7.59
N GLY A 102 -3.91 7.60 7.00
CA GLY A 102 -3.95 7.94 5.58
C GLY A 102 -4.05 6.77 4.61
N ARG A 103 -4.09 5.52 5.11
CA ARG A 103 -4.14 4.32 4.30
C ARG A 103 -5.54 3.75 4.23
N GLY A 104 -5.84 3.11 3.12
CA GLY A 104 -7.11 2.43 2.91
C GLY A 104 -7.08 1.55 1.68
N LEU A 105 -8.23 0.94 1.41
CA LEU A 105 -8.46 0.07 0.27
C LEU A 105 -9.68 0.55 -0.50
N LEU A 106 -9.66 0.37 -1.80
CA LEU A 106 -10.82 0.54 -2.66
C LEU A 106 -10.87 -0.59 -3.70
N ARG A 107 -12.07 -0.86 -4.22
CA ARG A 107 -12.24 -1.80 -5.34
C ARG A 107 -12.51 -1.00 -6.60
N TYR A 108 -11.82 -1.34 -7.68
CA TYR A 108 -11.94 -0.65 -8.95
C TYR A 108 -11.88 -1.63 -10.12
N THR A 109 -12.75 -1.41 -11.09
CA THR A 109 -12.78 -2.13 -12.36
C THR A 109 -12.58 -1.12 -13.49
N PRO A 110 -11.40 -1.09 -14.14
CA PRO A 110 -11.19 -0.20 -15.28
C PRO A 110 -12.09 -0.59 -16.45
N ASP A 111 -12.90 0.33 -16.95
CA ASP A 111 -13.83 0.11 -18.07
C ASP A 111 -13.29 0.59 -19.43
N GLY A 112 -12.14 1.24 -19.41
CA GLY A 112 -11.49 1.77 -20.60
C GLY A 112 -11.65 3.27 -20.78
N GLU A 113 -12.43 3.93 -19.96
CA GLU A 113 -12.46 5.38 -19.85
C GLU A 113 -11.42 5.89 -18.87
N ALA A 114 -10.91 7.10 -19.09
CA ALA A 114 -9.92 7.70 -18.22
C ALA A 114 -10.57 8.16 -16.92
N SER A 115 -10.58 7.29 -15.93
CA SER A 115 -11.04 7.65 -14.58
C SER A 115 -10.00 8.45 -13.85
N LYS A 116 -10.46 9.42 -13.07
CA LYS A 116 -9.63 10.22 -12.16
C LYS A 116 -9.88 9.80 -10.73
N ILE A 117 -8.88 10.06 -9.89
CA ILE A 117 -8.96 9.83 -8.46
C ILE A 117 -9.01 11.19 -7.78
N LEU A 118 -10.12 11.50 -7.13
CA LEU A 118 -10.28 12.70 -6.32
C LEU A 118 -10.02 12.36 -4.85
N VAL A 119 -9.00 12.96 -4.27
CA VAL A 119 -8.65 12.83 -2.85
C VAL A 119 -9.04 14.11 -2.14
N THR A 120 -9.85 14.01 -1.09
CA THR A 120 -10.33 15.15 -0.29
C THR A 120 -9.98 14.91 1.19
N ASP A 121 -9.27 15.85 1.80
CA ASP A 121 -8.95 15.76 3.23
C ASP A 121 -10.09 16.28 4.12
N SER A 122 -9.90 16.13 5.43
CA SER A 122 -10.88 16.56 6.44
C SER A 122 -11.14 18.07 6.48
N THR A 123 -10.30 18.88 5.81
CA THR A 123 -10.48 20.34 5.71
C THR A 123 -11.18 20.77 4.43
N GLY A 124 -11.55 19.81 3.56
CA GLY A 124 -12.19 20.06 2.26
C GLY A 124 -11.21 20.40 1.13
N ARG A 125 -9.89 20.34 1.38
CA ARG A 125 -8.91 20.45 0.30
C ARG A 125 -8.93 19.19 -0.53
N HIS A 126 -8.83 19.36 -1.84
CA HIS A 126 -8.87 18.22 -2.75
C HIS A 126 -7.73 18.30 -3.78
N ARG A 127 -7.36 17.13 -4.31
CA ARG A 127 -6.42 16.99 -5.41
C ARG A 127 -6.81 15.80 -6.28
N GLU A 128 -6.67 15.97 -7.59
CA GLU A 128 -6.87 14.91 -8.58
C GLU A 128 -5.57 14.16 -8.84
N PHE A 129 -5.71 12.85 -9.04
CA PHE A 129 -4.67 11.92 -9.45
C PHE A 129 -5.21 11.04 -10.58
N SER A 130 -4.30 10.32 -11.23
CA SER A 130 -4.66 9.33 -12.27
C SER A 130 -4.00 7.99 -11.94
N PHE A 131 -4.67 6.92 -12.31
CA PHE A 131 -4.03 5.61 -12.36
C PHE A 131 -3.06 5.53 -13.56
N PRO A 132 -2.05 4.65 -13.51
CA PRO A 132 -1.38 4.18 -14.72
C PRO A 132 -2.42 3.56 -15.67
N ASP A 133 -2.14 3.62 -16.97
CA ASP A 133 -3.03 3.04 -17.98
C ASP A 133 -3.22 1.54 -17.72
N PRO A 134 -4.48 1.06 -17.60
CA PRO A 134 -4.74 -0.36 -17.40
C PRO A 134 -4.27 -1.19 -18.59
N LEU A 135 -3.74 -2.36 -18.31
CA LEU A 135 -3.43 -3.35 -19.34
C LEU A 135 -4.71 -3.73 -20.09
N GLN A 136 -4.62 -3.88 -21.42
CA GLN A 136 -5.76 -4.28 -22.24
C GLN A 136 -6.17 -5.74 -21.98
N SER A 137 -5.21 -6.57 -21.60
CA SER A 137 -5.38 -7.98 -21.27
C SER A 137 -4.33 -8.37 -20.25
N GLY A 138 -4.69 -9.28 -19.33
CA GLY A 138 -3.78 -9.73 -18.29
C GLY A 138 -4.49 -10.53 -17.20
N TYR A 139 -3.78 -10.66 -16.10
CA TYR A 139 -4.21 -11.39 -14.92
C TYR A 139 -4.32 -10.43 -13.73
N VAL A 140 -5.27 -10.70 -12.84
CA VAL A 140 -5.39 -10.04 -11.54
C VAL A 140 -5.25 -11.10 -10.46
N LEU A 141 -4.22 -10.95 -9.62
CA LEU A 141 -3.97 -11.78 -8.46
C LEU A 141 -4.47 -11.07 -7.21
N SER A 142 -5.31 -11.74 -6.44
CA SER A 142 -5.71 -11.27 -5.11
C SER A 142 -5.47 -12.32 -4.05
N VAL A 143 -5.12 -11.88 -2.84
CA VAL A 143 -4.84 -12.75 -1.69
C VAL A 143 -5.63 -12.28 -0.48
N ASN A 144 -6.52 -13.14 0.00
CA ASN A 144 -7.26 -12.90 1.23
C ASN A 144 -6.65 -13.73 2.37
N ALA A 145 -5.99 -13.05 3.31
CA ALA A 145 -5.38 -13.63 4.49
C ALA A 145 -6.14 -13.28 5.79
N GLN A 146 -7.40 -12.87 5.70
CA GLN A 146 -8.20 -12.51 6.88
C GLN A 146 -8.75 -13.72 7.64
N ASN A 147 -8.91 -14.87 6.96
CA ASN A 147 -9.36 -16.08 7.63
C ASN A 147 -8.24 -16.60 8.57
N PRO A 148 -8.55 -16.88 9.86
CA PRO A 148 -7.56 -17.36 10.82
C PRO A 148 -7.00 -18.74 10.50
N GLN A 149 -7.67 -19.54 9.68
CA GLN A 149 -7.26 -20.92 9.37
C GLN A 149 -6.64 -21.09 7.99
N SER A 150 -6.94 -20.18 7.05
CA SER A 150 -6.51 -20.32 5.66
C SER A 150 -6.24 -19.00 4.96
N ILE A 151 -5.49 -19.09 3.89
CA ILE A 151 -5.17 -18.01 2.97
C ILE A 151 -5.77 -18.40 1.62
N LEU A 152 -6.53 -17.48 1.04
CA LEU A 152 -7.21 -17.70 -0.23
C LEU A 152 -6.53 -16.86 -1.32
N MET A 153 -5.96 -17.52 -2.31
CA MET A 153 -5.50 -16.92 -3.55
C MET A 153 -6.60 -17.00 -4.60
N HIS A 154 -6.82 -15.92 -5.31
CA HIS A 154 -7.74 -15.85 -6.44
C HIS A 154 -7.05 -15.19 -7.63
N VAL A 155 -7.13 -15.85 -8.79
CA VAL A 155 -6.59 -15.37 -10.06
C VAL A 155 -7.73 -15.19 -11.04
N ASN A 156 -7.95 -13.95 -11.50
CA ASN A 156 -8.82 -13.62 -12.60
C ASN A 156 -8.00 -13.32 -13.86
N ALA A 157 -8.55 -13.60 -15.02
CA ALA A 157 -7.90 -13.35 -16.29
C ALA A 157 -8.84 -12.69 -17.29
N SER A 158 -8.28 -11.95 -18.24
CA SER A 158 -9.04 -11.44 -19.38
C SER A 158 -9.60 -12.58 -20.24
N PRO A 159 -10.76 -12.40 -20.89
CA PRO A 159 -11.43 -13.47 -21.66
C PRO A 159 -10.57 -14.14 -22.74
N ASN A 160 -9.68 -13.39 -23.38
CA ASN A 160 -8.75 -13.91 -24.38
C ASN A 160 -7.65 -14.83 -23.81
N LEU A 161 -7.53 -14.92 -22.48
CA LEU A 161 -6.56 -15.77 -21.79
C LEU A 161 -7.24 -17.05 -21.21
N TYR A 162 -8.54 -17.20 -21.34
CA TYR A 162 -9.23 -18.41 -20.89
C TYR A 162 -8.71 -19.64 -21.63
N GLY A 163 -8.53 -20.73 -20.92
CA GLY A 163 -7.91 -21.96 -21.42
C GLY A 163 -6.39 -21.99 -21.36
N LYS A 164 -5.74 -20.87 -21.04
CA LYS A 164 -4.30 -20.83 -20.82
C LYS A 164 -3.94 -21.32 -19.40
N SER A 165 -2.73 -21.81 -19.26
CA SER A 165 -2.19 -22.23 -17.97
C SER A 165 -1.49 -21.07 -17.27
N VAL A 166 -1.58 -21.04 -15.96
CA VAL A 166 -0.75 -20.20 -15.08
C VAL A 166 -0.07 -21.06 -14.06
N CYS A 167 1.10 -20.63 -13.66
CA CYS A 167 1.85 -21.25 -12.56
C CYS A 167 1.96 -20.23 -11.42
N TRP A 168 1.82 -20.68 -10.19
CA TRP A 168 2.17 -19.88 -9.03
C TRP A 168 3.24 -20.55 -8.19
N VAL A 169 4.05 -19.73 -7.57
CA VAL A 169 5.07 -20.14 -6.61
C VAL A 169 4.90 -19.34 -5.34
N VAL A 170 4.78 -20.02 -4.21
CA VAL A 170 4.81 -19.40 -2.89
C VAL A 170 6.20 -19.53 -2.33
N THR A 171 6.79 -18.42 -1.90
CA THR A 171 8.13 -18.40 -1.31
C THR A 171 8.13 -17.72 0.06
N HIS A 172 8.95 -18.22 0.95
CA HIS A 172 9.30 -17.61 2.23
C HIS A 172 10.83 -17.50 2.34
N ASN A 173 11.34 -16.29 2.63
CA ASN A 173 12.80 -16.04 2.72
C ASN A 173 13.61 -16.58 1.52
N GLY A 174 13.02 -16.57 0.32
CA GLY A 174 13.67 -17.08 -0.90
C GLY A 174 13.61 -18.59 -1.09
N MET A 175 13.00 -19.34 -0.17
CA MET A 175 12.75 -20.76 -0.31
C MET A 175 11.33 -21.01 -0.85
N ILE A 176 11.20 -21.98 -1.74
CA ILE A 176 9.90 -22.39 -2.29
C ILE A 176 9.18 -23.26 -1.27
N GLU A 177 7.97 -22.89 -0.91
CA GLU A 177 7.09 -23.66 -0.02
C GLU A 177 6.02 -24.41 -0.79
N SER A 178 5.48 -23.78 -1.84
CA SER A 178 4.46 -24.40 -2.68
C SER A 178 4.60 -23.91 -4.12
N ALA A 179 4.33 -24.78 -5.06
CA ALA A 179 4.21 -24.44 -6.47
C ALA A 179 3.19 -25.34 -7.12
N ASP A 180 2.36 -24.80 -7.99
CA ASP A 180 1.36 -25.56 -8.72
C ASP A 180 0.94 -24.80 -10.00
N THR A 181 0.14 -25.45 -10.83
CA THR A 181 -0.39 -24.87 -12.08
C THR A 181 -1.89 -25.03 -12.15
N ALA A 182 -2.55 -24.14 -12.84
CA ALA A 182 -3.96 -24.27 -13.17
C ALA A 182 -4.29 -23.64 -14.50
N THR A 183 -5.40 -24.09 -15.08
CA THR A 183 -5.99 -23.45 -16.27
C THR A 183 -6.94 -22.35 -15.82
N VAL A 184 -6.79 -21.16 -16.36
CA VAL A 184 -7.69 -20.05 -16.04
C VAL A 184 -9.00 -20.15 -16.84
N ASN A 185 -10.10 -19.76 -16.21
CA ASN A 185 -11.42 -19.78 -16.81
C ASN A 185 -12.24 -18.52 -16.42
N SER A 186 -13.48 -18.43 -16.87
CA SER A 186 -14.39 -17.31 -16.59
C SER A 186 -14.73 -17.13 -15.10
N ASP A 187 -14.66 -18.20 -14.32
CA ASP A 187 -15.03 -18.17 -12.90
C ASP A 187 -13.84 -17.80 -12.01
N GLY A 188 -12.66 -17.63 -12.64
CA GLY A 188 -11.39 -17.45 -11.97
C GLY A 188 -10.81 -18.75 -11.43
N THR A 189 -9.57 -18.69 -10.99
CA THR A 189 -8.86 -19.81 -10.36
C THR A 189 -8.67 -19.50 -8.89
N ILE A 190 -9.10 -20.44 -8.03
CA ILE A 190 -9.03 -20.29 -6.58
C ILE A 190 -8.14 -21.38 -6.01
N ARG A 191 -7.17 -20.98 -5.19
CA ARG A 191 -6.36 -21.89 -4.36
C ARG A 191 -6.46 -21.48 -2.91
N GLN A 192 -6.74 -22.44 -2.05
CA GLN A 192 -6.71 -22.30 -0.62
C GLN A 192 -5.45 -22.95 -0.07
N PHE A 193 -4.71 -22.24 0.75
CA PHE A 193 -3.59 -22.72 1.55
C PHE A 193 -4.03 -22.77 3.00
N MET A 194 -3.82 -23.86 3.68
CA MET A 194 -3.96 -23.88 5.14
C MET A 194 -2.75 -23.16 5.73
N ARG A 195 -2.95 -22.46 6.85
CA ARG A 195 -1.86 -21.66 7.43
C ARG A 195 -0.68 -22.47 7.94
N ASP A 196 -0.94 -23.71 8.34
CA ASP A 196 0.07 -24.67 8.78
C ASP A 196 0.86 -25.31 7.61
N GLU A 197 0.38 -25.14 6.36
CA GLU A 197 1.14 -25.56 5.16
C GLU A 197 2.23 -24.55 4.77
N LEU A 198 2.25 -23.35 5.36
CA LEU A 198 3.15 -22.26 5.01
C LEU A 198 3.90 -21.77 6.25
N GLU A 199 5.16 -21.37 6.06
CA GLU A 199 5.97 -20.79 7.13
C GLU A 199 5.38 -19.48 7.63
N SER A 200 5.52 -19.24 8.94
CA SER A 200 5.08 -18.02 9.59
C SER A 200 5.92 -16.82 9.16
N GLY A 201 5.28 -15.69 8.95
CA GLY A 201 5.96 -14.47 8.54
C GLY A 201 5.54 -13.97 7.17
N VAL A 202 6.43 -13.24 6.51
CA VAL A 202 6.17 -12.67 5.19
C VAL A 202 6.40 -13.71 4.11
N ASN A 203 5.35 -14.03 3.39
CA ASN A 203 5.35 -14.91 2.23
C ASN A 203 5.06 -14.11 0.96
N GLN A 204 5.52 -14.59 -0.18
CA GLN A 204 5.28 -14.02 -1.50
C GLN A 204 4.66 -15.06 -2.41
N ILE A 205 3.56 -14.70 -3.08
CA ILE A 205 3.03 -15.45 -4.22
C ILE A 205 3.49 -14.75 -5.48
N THR A 206 4.15 -15.48 -6.37
CA THR A 206 4.51 -15.04 -7.72
C THR A 206 3.69 -15.83 -8.72
N LEU A 207 2.94 -15.14 -9.57
CA LEU A 207 2.13 -15.71 -10.64
C LEU A 207 2.88 -15.57 -11.97
N MET A 208 2.96 -16.65 -12.73
CA MET A 208 3.58 -16.70 -14.05
C MET A 208 2.59 -17.20 -15.09
N ASP A 209 2.71 -16.72 -16.32
CA ASP A 209 1.95 -17.21 -17.47
C ASP A 209 2.51 -18.53 -18.04
N ASP A 210 1.92 -19.00 -19.13
CA ASP A 210 2.31 -20.24 -19.83
C ASP A 210 3.68 -20.13 -20.54
N GLU A 211 4.26 -18.94 -20.65
CA GLU A 211 5.59 -18.68 -21.17
C GLU A 211 6.66 -18.50 -20.06
N GLY A 212 6.22 -18.50 -18.81
CA GLY A 212 7.09 -18.31 -17.62
C GLY A 212 7.38 -16.84 -17.29
N HIS A 213 6.66 -15.89 -17.88
CA HIS A 213 6.78 -14.48 -17.50
C HIS A 213 6.04 -14.22 -16.20
N ILE A 214 6.64 -13.47 -15.29
CA ILE A 214 5.97 -13.01 -14.08
C ILE A 214 4.91 -11.97 -14.47
N VAL A 215 3.64 -12.28 -14.18
CA VAL A 215 2.49 -11.43 -14.54
C VAL A 215 1.88 -10.71 -13.33
N ALA A 216 2.06 -11.25 -12.13
CA ALA A 216 1.66 -10.60 -10.88
C ALA A 216 2.47 -11.16 -9.70
N ASP A 217 2.58 -10.38 -8.64
CA ASP A 217 3.12 -10.84 -7.37
C ASP A 217 2.40 -10.19 -6.18
N ARG A 218 2.39 -10.88 -5.05
CA ARG A 218 1.74 -10.40 -3.84
C ARG A 218 2.43 -10.90 -2.59
N LEU A 219 2.80 -9.97 -1.71
CA LEU A 219 3.23 -10.28 -0.35
C LEU A 219 2.01 -10.43 0.56
N PHE A 220 2.06 -11.39 1.46
CA PHE A 220 1.09 -11.55 2.54
C PHE A 220 1.80 -12.02 3.81
N PHE A 221 1.15 -11.82 4.94
CA PHE A 221 1.68 -12.26 6.23
C PHE A 221 0.91 -13.50 6.71
N ASN A 222 1.66 -14.58 6.97
CA ASN A 222 1.13 -15.77 7.60
C ASN A 222 1.35 -15.69 9.11
N TYR A 223 0.26 -15.50 9.88
CA TYR A 223 0.32 -15.49 11.35
C TYR A 223 0.50 -16.91 11.88
N PRO A 224 1.41 -17.13 12.84
CA PRO A 224 1.55 -18.44 13.48
C PRO A 224 0.26 -18.81 14.19
N HIS A 225 -0.14 -20.10 14.06
CA HIS A 225 -1.43 -20.58 14.58
C HIS A 225 -1.47 -20.61 16.13
N ASP A 226 -0.31 -20.66 16.83
CA ASP A 226 -0.22 -21.01 18.26
C ASP A 226 0.77 -20.18 19.09
N GLN A 227 1.19 -18.99 18.66
CA GLN A 227 2.11 -18.18 19.46
C GLN A 227 1.45 -16.91 19.96
N SER A 228 0.76 -17.01 21.09
CA SER A 228 0.60 -15.87 21.98
C SER A 228 1.89 -15.72 22.79
N ASP A 229 2.85 -14.94 22.28
CA ASP A 229 3.98 -14.50 23.09
C ASP A 229 3.44 -13.60 24.19
N THR A 230 3.26 -14.17 25.39
CA THR A 230 2.85 -13.40 26.56
C THR A 230 4.08 -12.79 27.20
N ILE A 231 4.28 -11.50 27.03
CA ILE A 231 5.31 -10.76 27.76
C ILE A 231 4.78 -10.49 29.17
N ASN A 232 5.29 -11.20 30.16
CA ASN A 232 5.02 -10.92 31.58
C ASN A 232 5.99 -9.83 32.06
N ILE A 233 5.47 -8.62 32.26
CA ILE A 233 6.22 -7.55 32.89
C ILE A 233 5.94 -7.63 34.39
N THR A 234 6.92 -8.09 35.17
CA THR A 234 6.88 -7.99 36.65
C THR A 234 7.53 -6.66 37.04
N SER A 235 6.76 -5.82 37.75
CA SER A 235 7.22 -4.57 38.37
C SER A 235 7.87 -4.84 39.72
#